data_b7ab8c7f1f714c06414fcbd02c7e036c
#
_entry.id   b7ab8c7f1f714c06414fcbd02c7e036c
#
_cell.length_a   1.000
_cell.length_b   1.000
_cell.length_c   1.000
_cell.angle_alpha   90.00
_cell.angle_beta   90.00
_cell.angle_gamma   90.00
#
_symmetry.space_group_name_H-M   'P 1'
#
loop_
_entity.id
_entity.type
_entity.pdbx_description
1 polymer ?
#
loop_
_entity_poly.entity_id
_entity_poly.type
_entity_poly.pdbx_seq_one_letter_code
_entity_poly.pdbx_strand_id
1 'polypeptide(L)'
;MANKQKILIVDDDENIAELISLYMTKECFETKIVYDGESALQEVSGFAPDLILLDLMLPGIDGYQVCREVRQKSQTPIIML
;
A
#
# COMPACT_ATOMS: atom_id res chain seq x y z
N MET A 1 -6.49 -23.86 6.46
CA MET A 1 -5.27 -23.12 6.13
C MET A 1 -5.52 -21.62 6.25
N ALA A 2 -4.69 -20.92 6.98
CA ALA A 2 -4.85 -19.49 7.14
C ALA A 2 -4.50 -18.76 5.85
N ASN A 3 -5.30 -17.78 5.47
CA ASN A 3 -5.01 -16.91 4.34
C ASN A 3 -3.87 -15.97 4.73
N LYS A 4 -3.01 -15.67 3.77
CA LYS A 4 -1.97 -14.67 3.98
C LYS A 4 -2.62 -13.29 4.09
N GLN A 5 -2.11 -12.48 5.00
CA GLN A 5 -2.51 -11.09 5.06
C GLN A 5 -1.87 -10.32 3.91
N LYS A 6 -2.60 -9.33 3.42
CA LYS A 6 -2.21 -8.59 2.22
C LYS A 6 -1.71 -7.21 2.60
N ILE A 7 -0.57 -6.84 2.04
CA ILE A 7 0.04 -5.53 2.26
C ILE A 7 0.15 -4.82 0.91
N LEU A 8 -0.43 -3.65 0.82
CA LEU A 8 -0.27 -2.78 -0.34
C LEU A 8 0.88 -1.81 -0.04
N ILE A 9 1.87 -1.78 -0.91
CA ILE A 9 3.04 -0.92 -0.78
C ILE A 9 2.91 0.18 -1.82
N VAL A 10 2.87 1.43 -1.36
CA VAL A 10 2.70 2.60 -2.22
C VAL A 10 3.94 3.47 -2.09
N ASP A 11 4.82 3.42 -3.08
CA ASP A 11 6.07 4.18 -3.07
C ASP A 11 6.54 4.35 -4.51
N ASP A 12 6.90 5.57 -4.89
CA ASP A 12 7.36 5.83 -6.25
C ASP A 12 8.82 5.41 -6.48
N ASP A 13 9.57 5.11 -5.42
CA ASP A 13 10.92 4.56 -5.54
C ASP A 13 10.82 3.04 -5.67
N GLU A 14 11.08 2.55 -6.88
CA GLU A 14 10.98 1.12 -7.17
C GLU A 14 11.90 0.28 -6.31
N ASN A 15 13.10 0.78 -6.03
CA ASN A 15 14.06 0.01 -5.23
C ASN A 15 13.60 -0.15 -3.79
N ILE A 16 13.08 0.91 -3.21
CA ILE A 16 12.56 0.88 -1.84
C ILE A 16 11.34 -0.03 -1.78
N ALA A 17 10.43 0.12 -2.73
CA ALA A 17 9.20 -0.68 -2.76
C ALA A 17 9.53 -2.17 -2.89
N GLU A 18 10.46 -2.52 -3.75
CA GLU A 18 10.86 -3.92 -3.93
C GLU A 18 11.53 -4.49 -2.69
N LEU A 19 12.35 -3.68 -2.01
CA LEU A 19 13.00 -4.12 -0.78
C LEU A 19 11.97 -4.39 0.31
N ILE A 20 11.00 -3.51 0.48
CA ILE A 20 9.93 -3.71 1.45
C ILE A 20 9.13 -4.97 1.11
N SER A 21 8.79 -5.14 -0.16
CA SER A 21 8.05 -6.31 -0.61
C SER A 21 8.82 -7.60 -0.31
N LEU A 22 10.13 -7.59 -0.54
CA LEU A 22 10.95 -8.76 -0.26
C LEU A 22 10.90 -9.13 1.23
N TYR A 23 11.05 -8.15 2.11
CA TYR A 23 10.98 -8.40 3.55
C TYR A 23 9.61 -8.91 3.96
N MET A 24 8.56 -8.31 3.45
CA MET A 24 7.20 -8.71 3.83
C MET A 24 6.87 -10.11 3.30
N THR A 25 7.34 -10.44 2.11
CA THR A 25 7.14 -11.76 1.54
C THR A 25 7.85 -12.83 2.38
N LYS A 26 9.05 -12.53 2.88
CA LYS A 26 9.77 -13.43 3.79
C LYS A 26 9.01 -13.67 5.10
N GLU A 27 8.23 -12.68 5.53
CA GLU A 27 7.41 -12.79 6.74
C GLU A 27 6.03 -13.36 6.43
N CYS A 28 5.86 -13.97 5.27
CA CYS A 28 4.65 -14.66 4.86
C CYS A 28 3.45 -13.76 4.58
N PHE A 29 3.70 -12.52 4.19
CA PHE A 29 2.64 -11.63 3.70
C PHE A 29 2.54 -11.72 2.18
N GLU A 30 1.34 -11.49 1.68
CA GLU A 30 1.14 -11.28 0.25
C GLU A 30 1.26 -9.78 -0.02
N THR A 31 2.07 -9.38 -1.00
CA THR A 31 2.32 -7.97 -1.26
C THR A 31 1.89 -7.57 -2.66
N LYS A 32 1.52 -6.31 -2.80
CA LYS A 32 1.34 -5.68 -4.11
C LYS A 32 1.97 -4.30 -4.04
N ILE A 33 2.67 -3.92 -5.09
CA ILE A 33 3.34 -2.62 -5.18
C ILE A 33 2.60 -1.76 -6.19
N VAL A 34 2.34 -0.52 -5.81
CA VAL A 34 1.92 0.53 -6.75
C VAL A 34 2.82 1.73 -6.56
N TYR A 35 2.94 2.56 -7.56
CA TYR A 35 3.94 3.61 -7.60
C TYR A 35 3.35 5.02 -7.54
N ASP A 36 2.05 5.14 -7.44
CA ASP A 36 1.37 6.42 -7.35
C ASP A 36 0.07 6.29 -6.57
N GLY A 37 -0.49 7.45 -6.19
CA GLY A 37 -1.68 7.48 -5.34
C GLY A 37 -2.95 7.02 -6.04
N GLU A 38 -3.08 7.31 -7.31
CA GLU A 38 -4.28 6.90 -8.05
C GLU A 38 -4.37 5.39 -8.16
N SER A 39 -3.25 4.75 -8.47
CA SER A 39 -3.18 3.28 -8.50
C SER A 39 -3.47 2.70 -7.13
N ALA A 40 -2.99 3.35 -6.06
CA ALA A 40 -3.26 2.91 -4.70
C ALA A 40 -4.76 2.90 -4.41
N LEU A 41 -5.47 3.95 -4.81
CA LEU A 41 -6.91 4.04 -4.58
C LEU A 41 -7.67 2.94 -5.31
N GLN A 42 -7.25 2.60 -6.51
CA GLN A 42 -7.85 1.49 -7.25
C GLN A 42 -7.64 0.17 -6.54
N GLU A 43 -6.45 -0.04 -5.99
CA GLU A 43 -6.10 -1.31 -5.37
C GLU A 43 -6.70 -1.50 -3.98
N VAL A 44 -7.11 -0.44 -3.34
CA VAL A 44 -7.82 -0.57 -2.06
C VAL A 44 -9.08 -1.41 -2.24
N SER A 45 -9.77 -1.26 -3.37
CA SER A 45 -10.93 -2.10 -3.67
C SER A 45 -10.54 -3.42 -4.33
N GLY A 46 -9.61 -3.38 -5.29
CA GLY A 46 -9.27 -4.56 -6.08
C GLY A 46 -8.46 -5.59 -5.33
N PHE A 47 -7.42 -5.15 -4.63
CA PHE A 47 -6.54 -6.03 -3.87
C PHE A 47 -7.10 -6.29 -2.46
N ALA A 48 -7.86 -5.35 -1.91
CA ALA A 48 -8.43 -5.41 -0.56
C ALA A 48 -7.35 -5.68 0.49
N PRO A 49 -6.37 -4.78 0.63
CA PRO A 49 -5.25 -5.02 1.55
C PRO A 49 -5.69 -4.98 3.01
N ASP A 50 -4.94 -5.69 3.85
CA ASP A 50 -5.11 -5.65 5.30
C ASP A 50 -4.27 -4.52 5.92
N LEU A 51 -3.26 -4.05 5.22
CA LEU A 51 -2.39 -2.97 5.66
C LEU A 51 -1.87 -2.23 4.43
N ILE A 52 -1.73 -0.92 4.55
CA ILE A 52 -1.16 -0.07 3.50
C ILE A 52 0.09 0.59 4.05
N LEU A 53 1.22 0.43 3.35
CA LEU A 53 2.45 1.18 3.62
C LEU A 53 2.52 2.28 2.58
N LEU A 54 2.47 3.52 3.03
CA LEU A 54 2.22 4.66 2.14
C LEU A 54 3.32 5.70 2.27
N ASP A 55 3.97 6.01 1.15
CA ASP A 55 4.93 7.10 1.07
C ASP A 55 4.19 8.43 1.02
N LEU A 56 4.63 9.38 1.83
CA LEU A 56 4.04 10.74 1.85
C LEU A 56 4.34 11.53 0.58
N MET A 57 5.48 11.29 -0.01
CA MET A 57 6.01 12.10 -1.13
C MET A 57 5.74 11.42 -2.46
N LEU A 58 4.46 11.27 -2.82
CA LEU A 58 4.08 10.66 -4.08
C LEU A 58 3.89 11.70 -5.17
N PRO A 59 4.16 11.33 -6.43
CA PRO A 59 3.80 12.20 -7.55
C PRO A 59 2.27 12.24 -7.74
N GLY A 60 1.76 13.34 -8.22
CA GLY A 60 0.32 13.51 -8.42
C GLY A 60 -0.40 13.80 -7.11
N ILE A 61 -1.30 12.92 -6.70
CA ILE A 61 -1.94 13.07 -5.40
C ILE A 61 -0.98 12.59 -4.32
N ASP A 62 -0.83 13.39 -3.27
CA ASP A 62 0.13 13.08 -2.21
C ASP A 62 -0.43 12.04 -1.23
N GLY A 63 0.45 11.57 -0.33
CA GLY A 63 0.08 10.54 0.62
C GLY A 63 -1.04 10.94 1.56
N TYR A 64 -1.12 12.20 1.95
CA TYR A 64 -2.20 12.67 2.82
C TYR A 64 -3.56 12.59 2.12
N GLN A 65 -3.59 12.97 0.85
CA GLN A 65 -4.83 12.88 0.09
C GLN A 65 -5.27 11.44 -0.11
N VAL A 66 -4.33 10.55 -0.42
CA VAL A 66 -4.62 9.11 -0.53
C VAL A 66 -5.22 8.61 0.78
N CYS A 67 -4.62 8.98 1.91
CA CYS A 67 -5.11 8.56 3.22
C CYS A 67 -6.55 9.02 3.45
N ARG A 68 -6.85 10.29 3.15
CA ARG A 68 -8.21 10.82 3.31
C ARG A 68 -9.21 10.05 2.46
N GLU A 69 -8.88 9.77 1.21
CA GLU A 69 -9.80 9.07 0.31
C GLU A 69 -9.99 7.62 0.71
N VAL A 70 -8.94 6.96 1.18
CA VAL A 70 -9.06 5.59 1.70
C VAL A 70 -10.01 5.58 2.90
N ARG A 71 -9.90 6.56 3.80
CA ARG A 71 -10.74 6.61 5.00
C ARG A 71 -12.22 6.82 4.70
N GLN A 72 -12.56 7.32 3.52
CA GLN A 72 -13.96 7.43 3.11
C GLN A 72 -14.57 6.07 2.77
N LYS A 73 -13.75 5.09 2.44
CA LYS A 73 -14.21 3.79 1.94
C LYS A 73 -13.81 2.62 2.83
N SER A 74 -12.80 2.80 3.67
CA SER A 74 -12.19 1.68 4.36
C SER A 74 -11.54 2.13 5.66
N GLN A 75 -11.44 1.22 6.62
CA GLN A 75 -10.71 1.44 7.86
C GLN A 75 -9.38 0.68 7.85
N THR A 76 -8.91 0.28 6.70
CA THR A 76 -7.64 -0.42 6.56
C THR A 76 -6.52 0.39 7.23
N PRO A 77 -5.72 -0.22 8.10
CA PRO A 77 -4.59 0.47 8.73
C PRO A 77 -3.61 0.99 7.68
N ILE A 78 -3.12 2.20 7.91
CA ILE A 78 -2.14 2.86 7.03
C ILE A 78 -0.94 3.25 7.87
N ILE A 79 0.24 2.83 7.46
CA ILE A 79 1.50 3.28 8.03
C ILE A 79 2.16 4.20 7.02
N MET A 80 2.41 5.44 7.43
CA MET A 80 3.04 6.44 6.57
C MET A 80 4.55 6.40 6.74
N LEU A 81 5.24 6.38 5.62
CA LEU A 81 6.71 6.27 5.61
C LEU A 81 7.40 7.62 5.51
#